data_b7b0deffabf1d46c1ac8f4b3aff67f78
#
_entry.id   b7b0deffabf1d46c1ac8f4b3aff67f78
#
_cell.length_a   1.000
_cell.length_b   1.000
_cell.length_c   1.000
_cell.angle_alpha   90.00
_cell.angle_beta   90.00
_cell.angle_gamma   90.00
#
_symmetry.space_group_name_H-M   'P 1'
#
loop_
_entity.id
_entity.type
_entity.pdbx_description
1 polymer ?
#
loop_
_entity_poly.entity_id
_entity_poly.type
_entity_poly.pdbx_seq_one_letter_code
_entity_poly.pdbx_strand_id
1 'polypeptide(L)'
;MEVWKKSPLFHGMTEPKIEEILMQEQCRRKKYEKGTFVFLEGDVPKSLFLLIQGKVTISQSTMSGRRILLTDITRSGDLFGEVYLFIGKEAYDMDAQAVEDSEVLEIAGEIPRVLWQNMLEIFAKKAYLMNQKVKVLGCASIREKIVRYLFERKNTDGTIRGNLVREEMAEYMNVTRPSLSRELGSMQKEGILEIQGRDIRIADWEKFEMYL
;
A
#
# COMPACT_ATOMS: atom_id res chain seq x y z
N MET A 1 -12.11 9.60 17.76
CA MET A 1 -10.67 10.01 17.81
C MET A 1 -10.23 10.32 16.39
N GLU A 2 -9.79 11.53 16.15
CA GLU A 2 -9.67 12.10 14.82
C GLU A 2 -8.65 11.35 13.95
N VAL A 3 -9.14 10.86 12.83
CA VAL A 3 -8.42 10.04 11.85
C VAL A 3 -7.22 10.75 11.25
N TRP A 4 -7.30 12.07 11.13
CA TRP A 4 -6.22 12.90 10.59
C TRP A 4 -4.95 12.87 11.43
N LYS A 5 -5.04 12.65 12.76
CA LYS A 5 -3.84 12.49 13.62
C LYS A 5 -3.01 11.25 13.25
N LYS A 6 -3.63 10.28 12.58
CA LYS A 6 -2.96 9.05 12.13
C LYS A 6 -2.52 9.13 10.66
N SER A 7 -3.02 10.11 9.92
CA SER A 7 -2.67 10.23 8.50
C SER A 7 -1.27 10.79 8.33
N PRO A 8 -0.43 10.15 7.49
CA PRO A 8 0.87 10.70 7.11
C PRO A 8 0.77 12.11 6.52
N LEU A 9 -0.37 12.48 5.92
CA LEU A 9 -0.60 13.80 5.34
C LEU A 9 -0.48 14.93 6.36
N PHE A 10 -0.89 14.68 7.61
CA PHE A 10 -0.89 15.67 8.68
C PHE A 10 0.21 15.43 9.71
N HIS A 11 1.18 14.58 9.39
CA HIS A 11 2.28 14.26 10.30
C HIS A 11 3.04 15.53 10.73
N GLY A 12 3.33 15.64 12.03
CA GLY A 12 4.05 16.78 12.61
C GLY A 12 3.24 18.08 12.72
N MET A 13 1.95 18.08 12.35
CA MET A 13 1.09 19.25 12.48
C MET A 13 0.38 19.31 13.82
N THR A 14 0.15 20.53 14.31
CA THR A 14 -0.67 20.77 15.51
C THR A 14 -2.16 20.67 15.18
N GLU A 15 -2.99 20.30 16.17
CA GLU A 15 -4.44 20.19 15.99
C GLU A 15 -5.08 21.47 15.41
N PRO A 16 -4.79 22.68 15.94
CA PRO A 16 -5.39 23.89 15.38
C PRO A 16 -5.05 24.11 13.91
N LYS A 17 -3.84 23.71 13.47
CA LYS A 17 -3.43 23.83 12.08
C LYS A 17 -4.15 22.84 11.16
N ILE A 18 -4.38 21.61 11.65
CA ILE A 18 -5.16 20.61 10.93
C ILE A 18 -6.61 21.08 10.79
N GLU A 19 -7.22 21.59 11.85
CA GLU A 19 -8.58 22.12 11.84
C GLU A 19 -8.72 23.30 10.86
N GLU A 20 -7.76 24.23 10.86
CA GLU A 20 -7.71 25.34 9.90
C GLU A 20 -7.74 24.83 8.44
N ILE A 21 -6.99 23.77 8.13
CA ILE A 21 -6.97 23.16 6.79
C ILE A 21 -8.31 22.50 6.47
N LEU A 22 -8.86 21.74 7.42
CA LEU A 22 -10.12 21.01 7.23
C LEU A 22 -11.34 21.92 7.13
N MET A 23 -11.28 23.14 7.64
CA MET A 23 -12.34 24.15 7.51
C MET A 23 -12.32 24.88 6.17
N GLN A 24 -11.30 24.69 5.33
CA GLN A 24 -11.26 25.28 4.00
C GLN A 24 -12.33 24.66 3.10
N GLU A 25 -12.95 25.49 2.24
CA GLU A 25 -14.05 25.06 1.34
C GLU A 25 -13.67 23.91 0.40
N GLN A 26 -12.38 23.74 0.14
CA GLN A 26 -11.83 22.67 -0.68
C GLN A 26 -11.80 21.30 0.03
N CYS A 27 -11.98 21.28 1.35
CA CYS A 27 -11.97 20.04 2.15
C CYS A 27 -13.39 19.63 2.50
N ARG A 28 -13.85 18.50 1.98
CA ARG A 28 -15.21 18.01 2.17
C ARG A 28 -15.22 16.56 2.62
N ARG A 29 -15.96 16.25 3.67
CA ARG A 29 -16.28 14.88 4.05
C ARG A 29 -17.44 14.38 3.22
N LYS A 30 -17.25 13.23 2.58
CA LYS A 30 -18.28 12.55 1.80
C LYS A 30 -18.46 11.13 2.28
N LYS A 31 -19.72 10.70 2.33
CA LYS A 31 -20.10 9.31 2.62
C LYS A 31 -20.46 8.62 1.31
N TYR A 32 -19.99 7.40 1.17
CA TYR A 32 -20.24 6.54 0.03
C TYR A 32 -20.86 5.24 0.52
N GLU A 33 -22.03 4.91 0.03
CA GLU A 33 -22.67 3.62 0.29
C GLU A 33 -21.90 2.52 -0.43
N LYS A 34 -21.96 1.30 0.12
CA LYS A 34 -21.37 0.13 -0.51
C LYS A 34 -21.78 0.02 -1.98
N GLY A 35 -20.82 -0.15 -2.87
CA GLY A 35 -21.00 -0.29 -4.31
C GLY A 35 -20.94 1.02 -5.09
N THR A 36 -20.97 2.20 -4.44
CA THR A 36 -20.84 3.49 -5.11
C THR A 36 -19.39 3.80 -5.46
N PHE A 37 -19.19 4.64 -6.48
CA PHE A 37 -17.85 5.04 -6.92
C PHE A 37 -17.47 6.40 -6.32
N VAL A 38 -16.21 6.51 -5.90
CA VAL A 38 -15.59 7.77 -5.50
C VAL A 38 -15.20 8.57 -6.73
N PHE A 39 -14.64 7.87 -7.73
CA PHE A 39 -14.43 8.35 -9.10
C PHE A 39 -14.43 7.15 -10.05
N LEU A 40 -14.67 7.44 -11.33
CA LEU A 40 -14.70 6.48 -12.43
C LEU A 40 -13.55 6.72 -13.40
N GLU A 41 -13.19 5.69 -14.16
CA GLU A 41 -12.35 5.82 -15.35
C GLU A 41 -12.96 6.86 -16.29
N GLY A 42 -12.14 7.78 -16.78
CA GLY A 42 -12.58 8.92 -17.61
C GLY A 42 -12.93 10.19 -16.86
N ASP A 43 -13.16 10.15 -15.55
CA ASP A 43 -13.38 11.36 -14.75
C ASP A 43 -12.11 12.23 -14.70
N VAL A 44 -12.29 13.54 -14.68
CA VAL A 44 -11.19 14.50 -14.58
C VAL A 44 -10.66 14.54 -13.14
N PRO A 45 -9.35 14.28 -12.90
CA PRO A 45 -8.77 14.35 -11.58
C PRO A 45 -8.77 15.79 -11.03
N LYS A 46 -9.55 16.04 -9.99
CA LYS A 46 -9.68 17.38 -9.37
C LYS A 46 -9.40 17.35 -7.86
N SER A 47 -9.29 16.16 -7.27
CA SER A 47 -9.20 15.99 -5.84
C SER A 47 -8.25 14.85 -5.47
N LEU A 48 -7.61 14.98 -4.32
CA LEU A 48 -7.05 13.84 -3.62
C LEU A 48 -8.04 13.40 -2.54
N PHE A 49 -7.97 12.14 -2.18
CA PHE A 49 -8.87 11.51 -1.24
C PHE A 49 -8.10 10.86 -0.09
N LEU A 50 -8.67 10.98 1.12
CA LEU A 50 -8.14 10.32 2.32
C LEU A 50 -9.26 9.48 2.93
N LEU A 51 -9.00 8.18 3.11
CA LEU A 51 -9.95 7.28 3.74
C LEU A 51 -10.09 7.62 5.22
N ILE A 52 -11.31 7.92 5.67
CA ILE A 52 -11.63 8.14 7.08
C ILE A 52 -12.06 6.80 7.72
N GLN A 53 -12.98 6.10 7.08
CA GLN A 53 -13.53 4.84 7.53
C GLN A 53 -14.01 4.03 6.33
N GLY A 54 -14.06 2.70 6.47
CA GLY A 54 -14.54 1.80 5.44
C GLY A 54 -13.42 1.24 4.57
N LYS A 55 -13.77 0.87 3.34
CA LYS A 55 -12.85 0.27 2.38
C LYS A 55 -13.16 0.74 0.96
N VAL A 56 -12.12 1.23 0.27
CA VAL A 56 -12.18 1.61 -1.15
C VAL A 56 -11.26 0.71 -1.96
N THR A 57 -11.77 0.14 -3.02
CA THR A 57 -11.01 -0.71 -3.95
C THR A 57 -10.70 0.08 -5.21
N ILE A 58 -9.42 0.10 -5.59
CA ILE A 58 -8.96 0.65 -6.87
C ILE A 58 -8.85 -0.49 -7.88
N SER A 59 -9.51 -0.34 -9.02
CA SER A 59 -9.53 -1.34 -10.07
C SER A 59 -9.50 -0.70 -11.45
N GLN A 60 -9.05 -1.47 -12.42
CA GLN A 60 -9.01 -1.09 -13.83
C GLN A 60 -9.77 -2.10 -14.67
N SER A 61 -10.51 -1.62 -15.66
CA SER A 61 -11.18 -2.48 -16.63
C SER A 61 -10.29 -2.71 -17.84
N THR A 62 -10.15 -3.96 -18.27
CA THR A 62 -9.48 -4.27 -19.54
C THR A 62 -10.41 -4.04 -20.71
N MET A 63 -9.87 -3.91 -21.92
CA MET A 63 -10.67 -3.82 -23.15
C MET A 63 -11.62 -5.01 -23.35
N SER A 64 -11.33 -6.16 -22.75
CA SER A 64 -12.21 -7.36 -22.75
C SER A 64 -13.29 -7.32 -21.67
N GLY A 65 -13.40 -6.22 -20.90
CA GLY A 65 -14.37 -6.06 -19.80
C GLY A 65 -13.98 -6.79 -18.51
N ARG A 66 -12.78 -7.38 -18.43
CA ARG A 66 -12.29 -8.00 -17.19
C ARG A 66 -11.81 -6.93 -16.24
N ARG A 67 -12.30 -6.96 -15.00
CA ARG A 67 -11.86 -6.10 -13.93
C ARG A 67 -10.56 -6.62 -13.28
N ILE A 68 -9.54 -5.78 -13.21
CA ILE A 68 -8.27 -6.06 -12.53
C ILE A 68 -8.25 -5.25 -11.24
N LEU A 69 -8.14 -5.93 -10.11
CA LEU A 69 -7.94 -5.30 -8.81
C LEU A 69 -6.48 -4.82 -8.74
N LEU A 70 -6.29 -3.53 -8.48
CA LEU A 70 -4.96 -2.93 -8.34
C LEU A 70 -4.54 -2.87 -6.87
N THR A 71 -5.40 -2.34 -6.01
CA THR A 71 -5.15 -2.23 -4.57
C THR A 71 -6.43 -1.97 -3.79
N ASP A 72 -6.39 -2.33 -2.52
CA ASP A 72 -7.42 -1.99 -1.53
C ASP A 72 -6.88 -0.92 -0.57
N ILE A 73 -7.66 0.13 -0.38
CA ILE A 73 -7.43 1.18 0.61
C ILE A 73 -8.27 0.83 1.84
N THR A 74 -7.61 0.39 2.91
CA THR A 74 -8.27 -0.15 4.10
C THR A 74 -7.87 0.56 5.39
N ARG A 75 -6.74 1.28 5.38
CA ARG A 75 -6.26 1.98 6.57
C ARG A 75 -6.82 3.40 6.61
N SER A 76 -7.44 3.72 7.72
CA SER A 76 -7.83 5.09 8.04
C SER A 76 -6.62 6.03 7.96
N GLY A 77 -6.71 7.07 7.16
CA GLY A 77 -5.62 8.02 6.88
C GLY A 77 -4.82 7.76 5.61
N ASP A 78 -5.05 6.64 4.90
CA ASP A 78 -4.40 6.39 3.61
C ASP A 78 -4.96 7.29 2.50
N LEU A 79 -4.06 7.73 1.63
CA LEU A 79 -4.36 8.59 0.48
C LEU A 79 -4.54 7.77 -0.79
N PHE A 80 -5.45 8.23 -1.66
CA PHE A 80 -5.65 7.71 -3.01
C PHE A 80 -6.12 8.81 -3.97
N GLY A 81 -5.98 8.56 -5.28
CA GLY A 81 -6.33 9.52 -6.34
C GLY A 81 -5.35 10.68 -6.52
N GLU A 82 -4.39 10.85 -5.61
CA GLU A 82 -3.45 11.98 -5.57
C GLU A 82 -2.46 12.00 -6.76
N VAL A 83 -2.06 10.83 -7.25
CA VAL A 83 -1.02 10.72 -8.29
C VAL A 83 -1.41 11.51 -9.55
N TYR A 84 -2.67 11.40 -9.95
CA TYR A 84 -3.19 12.04 -11.17
C TYR A 84 -3.11 13.54 -11.15
N LEU A 85 -3.27 14.17 -9.98
CA LEU A 85 -3.15 15.63 -9.81
C LEU A 85 -1.73 16.12 -10.09
N PHE A 86 -0.71 15.32 -9.72
CA PHE A 86 0.68 15.73 -9.82
C PHE A 86 1.34 15.40 -11.16
N ILE A 87 0.86 14.39 -11.88
CA ILE A 87 1.41 14.01 -13.18
C ILE A 87 0.66 14.64 -14.37
N GLY A 88 -0.36 15.48 -14.10
CA GLY A 88 -1.09 16.20 -15.14
C GLY A 88 -1.89 15.31 -16.09
N LYS A 89 -2.39 14.17 -15.61
CA LYS A 89 -3.31 13.31 -16.38
C LYS A 89 -4.66 14.00 -16.55
N GLU A 90 -5.19 13.98 -17.75
CA GLU A 90 -6.48 14.59 -18.07
C GLU A 90 -7.67 13.79 -17.49
N ALA A 91 -7.51 12.48 -17.32
CA ALA A 91 -8.53 11.60 -16.81
C ALA A 91 -7.93 10.45 -15.99
N TYR A 92 -8.74 9.90 -15.07
CA TYR A 92 -8.42 8.64 -14.41
C TYR A 92 -8.45 7.49 -15.43
N ASP A 93 -7.51 6.57 -15.34
CA ASP A 93 -7.49 5.29 -16.08
C ASP A 93 -7.87 4.10 -15.20
N MET A 94 -8.56 4.35 -14.10
CA MET A 94 -9.03 3.38 -13.11
C MET A 94 -10.25 3.88 -12.36
N ASP A 95 -10.97 2.95 -11.73
CA ASP A 95 -12.11 3.25 -10.86
C ASP A 95 -11.71 3.16 -9.39
N ALA A 96 -12.33 3.98 -8.54
CA ALA A 96 -12.31 3.85 -7.09
C ALA A 96 -13.72 3.57 -6.57
N GLN A 97 -13.96 2.38 -6.02
CA GLN A 97 -15.27 1.95 -5.55
C GLN A 97 -15.27 1.67 -4.05
N ALA A 98 -16.22 2.20 -3.32
CA ALA A 98 -16.50 1.82 -1.95
C ALA A 98 -17.08 0.39 -1.93
N VAL A 99 -16.36 -0.58 -1.35
CA VAL A 99 -16.82 -1.98 -1.25
C VAL A 99 -17.56 -2.29 0.05
N GLU A 100 -17.56 -1.33 0.95
CA GLU A 100 -18.41 -1.23 2.14
C GLU A 100 -18.74 0.24 2.37
N ASP A 101 -19.71 0.54 3.26
CA ASP A 101 -20.07 1.92 3.60
C ASP A 101 -18.82 2.65 4.08
N SER A 102 -18.45 3.71 3.37
CA SER A 102 -17.16 4.38 3.54
C SER A 102 -17.34 5.88 3.73
N GLU A 103 -16.44 6.46 4.51
CA GLU A 103 -16.31 7.92 4.66
C GLU A 103 -14.94 8.36 4.18
N VAL A 104 -14.90 9.39 3.34
CA VAL A 104 -13.69 9.88 2.69
C VAL A 104 -13.62 11.40 2.86
N LEU A 105 -12.43 11.91 3.20
CA LEU A 105 -12.12 13.33 3.07
C LEU A 105 -11.65 13.58 1.63
N GLU A 106 -12.37 14.43 0.93
CA GLU A 106 -11.98 14.96 -0.38
C GLU A 106 -11.30 16.31 -0.18
N ILE A 107 -10.11 16.48 -0.76
CA ILE A 107 -9.40 17.75 -0.84
C ILE A 107 -9.32 18.15 -2.31
N ALA A 108 -10.15 19.10 -2.72
CA ALA A 108 -10.30 19.52 -4.11
C ALA A 108 -9.41 20.71 -4.45
N GLY A 109 -9.07 20.86 -5.73
CA GLY A 109 -8.33 22.01 -6.25
C GLY A 109 -6.87 22.06 -5.81
N GLU A 110 -6.40 23.25 -5.47
CA GLU A 110 -4.99 23.48 -5.15
C GLU A 110 -4.66 22.97 -3.74
N ILE A 111 -3.72 22.04 -3.65
CA ILE A 111 -3.28 21.46 -2.39
C ILE A 111 -2.56 22.53 -1.54
N PRO A 112 -2.96 22.75 -0.28
CA PRO A 112 -2.28 23.70 0.59
C PRO A 112 -0.77 23.42 0.68
N ARG A 113 0.06 24.46 0.49
CA ARG A 113 1.52 24.34 0.48
C ARG A 113 2.09 23.66 1.73
N VAL A 114 1.45 23.86 2.87
CA VAL A 114 1.86 23.23 4.14
C VAL A 114 1.80 21.70 4.09
N LEU A 115 1.00 21.10 3.22
CA LEU A 115 0.90 19.65 3.05
C LEU A 115 1.96 19.08 2.08
N TRP A 116 2.62 19.93 1.29
CA TRP A 116 3.52 19.46 0.22
C TRP A 116 4.70 18.65 0.74
N GLN A 117 5.28 19.04 1.87
CA GLN A 117 6.42 18.32 2.47
C GLN A 117 6.00 16.90 2.87
N ASN A 118 4.84 16.77 3.53
CA ASN A 118 4.29 15.47 3.91
C ASN A 118 3.91 14.62 2.68
N MET A 119 3.36 15.27 1.64
CA MET A 119 3.07 14.60 0.37
C MET A 119 4.33 14.07 -0.30
N LEU A 120 5.42 14.85 -0.33
CA LEU A 120 6.71 14.42 -0.86
C LEU A 120 7.24 13.19 -0.10
N GLU A 121 7.13 13.18 1.22
CA GLU A 121 7.51 12.03 2.04
C GLU A 121 6.64 10.79 1.74
N ILE A 122 5.32 10.97 1.57
CA ILE A 122 4.39 9.90 1.18
C ILE A 122 4.78 9.32 -0.18
N PHE A 123 5.03 10.16 -1.19
CA PHE A 123 5.44 9.71 -2.52
C PHE A 123 6.80 9.02 -2.50
N ALA A 124 7.77 9.56 -1.77
CA ALA A 124 9.07 8.93 -1.61
C ALA A 124 8.96 7.53 -0.99
N LYS A 125 8.14 7.38 0.07
CA LYS A 125 7.86 6.08 0.68
C LYS A 125 7.15 5.13 -0.27
N LYS A 126 6.12 5.59 -1.00
CA LYS A 126 5.42 4.77 -2.01
C LYS A 126 6.39 4.30 -3.11
N ALA A 127 7.22 5.20 -3.65
CA ALA A 127 8.23 4.88 -4.66
C ALA A 127 9.27 3.88 -4.14
N TYR A 128 9.75 4.05 -2.91
CA TYR A 128 10.67 3.12 -2.27
C TYR A 128 10.07 1.72 -2.14
N LEU A 129 8.84 1.61 -1.60
CA LEU A 129 8.15 0.32 -1.44
C LEU A 129 7.87 -0.37 -2.78
N MET A 130 7.49 0.42 -3.80
CA MET A 130 7.30 -0.10 -5.16
C MET A 130 8.62 -0.62 -5.74
N ASN A 131 9.73 0.09 -5.55
CA ASN A 131 11.05 -0.33 -5.99
C ASN A 131 11.48 -1.65 -5.32
N GLN A 132 11.20 -1.81 -4.02
CA GLN A 132 11.43 -3.07 -3.30
C GLN A 132 10.58 -4.22 -3.88
N LYS A 133 9.31 -3.97 -4.17
CA LYS A 133 8.45 -4.98 -4.80
C LYS A 133 8.96 -5.38 -6.18
N VAL A 134 9.40 -4.43 -7.00
CA VAL A 134 9.98 -4.69 -8.33
C VAL A 134 11.22 -5.58 -8.22
N LYS A 135 12.11 -5.31 -7.26
CA LYS A 135 13.29 -6.16 -7.01
C LYS A 135 12.91 -7.61 -6.69
N VAL A 136 11.90 -7.81 -5.84
CA VAL A 136 11.41 -9.16 -5.50
C VAL A 136 10.77 -9.83 -6.72
N LEU A 137 9.95 -9.11 -7.49
CA LEU A 137 9.28 -9.66 -8.67
C LEU A 137 10.27 -10.02 -9.79
N GLY A 138 11.38 -9.29 -9.90
CA GLY A 138 12.45 -9.53 -10.87
C GLY A 138 13.33 -10.74 -10.56
N CYS A 139 13.23 -11.35 -9.37
CA CYS A 139 13.98 -12.56 -9.04
C CYS A 139 13.51 -13.76 -9.87
N ALA A 140 14.46 -14.61 -10.29
CA ALA A 140 14.20 -15.74 -11.19
C ALA A 140 13.50 -16.91 -10.48
N SER A 141 13.81 -17.14 -9.20
CA SER A 141 13.28 -18.28 -8.42
C SER A 141 12.42 -17.82 -7.23
N ILE A 142 11.55 -18.71 -6.74
CA ILE A 142 10.77 -18.46 -5.52
C ILE A 142 11.72 -18.29 -4.33
N ARG A 143 12.82 -19.01 -4.28
CA ARG A 143 13.84 -18.93 -3.23
C ARG A 143 14.48 -17.54 -3.17
N GLU A 144 14.94 -17.03 -4.29
CA GLU A 144 15.46 -15.66 -4.39
C GLU A 144 14.43 -14.61 -3.97
N LYS A 145 13.16 -14.78 -4.39
CA LYS A 145 12.05 -13.90 -3.97
C LYS A 145 11.88 -13.92 -2.45
N ILE A 146 11.89 -15.09 -1.83
CA ILE A 146 11.81 -15.24 -0.38
C ILE A 146 12.99 -14.55 0.30
N VAL A 147 14.20 -14.83 -0.14
CA VAL A 147 15.43 -14.26 0.43
C VAL A 147 15.40 -12.73 0.35
N ARG A 148 15.10 -12.18 -0.84
CA ARG A 148 14.99 -10.72 -1.03
C ARG A 148 13.92 -10.10 -0.16
N TYR A 149 12.75 -10.72 -0.07
CA TYR A 149 11.64 -10.26 0.75
C TYR A 149 11.97 -10.23 2.24
N LEU A 150 12.60 -11.29 2.75
CA LEU A 150 13.00 -11.41 4.16
C LEU A 150 14.16 -10.45 4.48
N PHE A 151 15.13 -10.32 3.58
CA PHE A 151 16.27 -9.43 3.76
C PHE A 151 15.86 -7.97 4.01
N GLU A 152 14.88 -7.48 3.25
CA GLU A 152 14.37 -6.11 3.37
C GLU A 152 13.54 -5.87 4.65
N ARG A 153 13.09 -6.95 5.32
CA ARG A 153 12.19 -6.88 6.50
C ARG A 153 12.81 -7.38 7.79
N LYS A 154 14.03 -7.88 7.73
CA LYS A 154 14.73 -8.38 8.92
C LYS A 154 15.09 -7.27 9.88
N ASN A 155 15.04 -7.57 11.17
CA ASN A 155 15.65 -6.77 12.21
C ASN A 155 17.19 -6.90 12.19
N THR A 156 17.86 -6.13 13.02
CA THR A 156 19.33 -6.18 13.17
C THR A 156 19.85 -7.55 13.63
N ASP A 157 19.02 -8.32 14.34
CA ASP A 157 19.32 -9.68 14.82
C ASP A 157 18.99 -10.79 13.81
N GLY A 158 18.58 -10.44 12.58
CA GLY A 158 18.17 -11.38 11.54
C GLY A 158 16.79 -12.02 11.75
N THR A 159 16.03 -11.57 12.75
CA THR A 159 14.66 -12.02 12.95
C THR A 159 13.65 -11.18 12.19
N ILE A 160 12.62 -11.80 11.69
CA ILE A 160 11.43 -11.16 11.14
C ILE A 160 10.28 -11.56 12.05
N ARG A 161 9.86 -10.63 12.93
CA ARG A 161 8.80 -10.86 13.91
C ARG A 161 7.45 -10.42 13.40
N GLY A 162 6.44 -11.21 13.70
CA GLY A 162 5.04 -10.89 13.64
C GLY A 162 4.44 -10.82 12.23
N ASN A 163 3.33 -11.49 12.05
CA ASN A 163 2.39 -11.35 10.94
C ASN A 163 2.90 -11.65 9.52
N LEU A 164 3.86 -12.53 9.35
CA LEU A 164 4.10 -13.07 8.02
C LEU A 164 2.93 -14.02 7.64
N VAL A 165 1.88 -13.43 7.11
CA VAL A 165 0.75 -14.16 6.56
C VAL A 165 1.18 -14.73 5.22
N ARG A 166 1.15 -16.05 5.09
CA ARG A 166 1.63 -16.73 3.88
C ARG A 166 0.87 -16.35 2.63
N GLU A 167 -0.38 -16.00 2.76
CA GLU A 167 -1.23 -15.46 1.70
C GLU A 167 -0.68 -14.13 1.19
N GLU A 168 -0.42 -13.20 2.09
CA GLU A 168 0.12 -11.87 1.75
C GLU A 168 1.53 -11.96 1.13
N MET A 169 2.38 -12.86 1.67
CA MET A 169 3.70 -13.12 1.08
C MET A 169 3.59 -13.66 -0.35
N ALA A 170 2.70 -14.63 -0.58
CA ALA A 170 2.50 -15.24 -1.89
C ALA A 170 1.97 -14.22 -2.90
N GLU A 171 1.01 -13.40 -2.50
CA GLU A 171 0.47 -12.31 -3.30
C GLU A 171 1.55 -11.26 -3.62
N TYR A 172 2.32 -10.83 -2.62
CA TYR A 172 3.41 -9.87 -2.80
C TYR A 172 4.45 -10.33 -3.82
N MET A 173 4.80 -11.64 -3.79
CA MET A 173 5.78 -12.27 -4.67
C MET A 173 5.21 -12.74 -6.01
N ASN A 174 3.89 -12.61 -6.20
CA ASN A 174 3.15 -13.15 -7.34
C ASN A 174 3.43 -14.64 -7.56
N VAL A 175 3.26 -15.45 -6.52
CA VAL A 175 3.41 -16.92 -6.53
C VAL A 175 2.21 -17.57 -5.85
N THR A 176 2.01 -18.88 -6.07
CA THR A 176 0.95 -19.58 -5.37
C THR A 176 1.35 -19.88 -3.91
N ARG A 177 0.41 -19.79 -2.96
CA ARG A 177 0.65 -20.14 -1.55
C ARG A 177 1.25 -21.54 -1.36
N PRO A 178 0.79 -22.59 -2.06
CA PRO A 178 1.41 -23.91 -1.96
C PRO A 178 2.88 -23.94 -2.40
N SER A 179 3.23 -23.21 -3.46
CA SER A 179 4.62 -23.13 -3.93
C SER A 179 5.51 -22.38 -2.96
N LEU A 180 5.03 -21.26 -2.40
CA LEU A 180 5.73 -20.53 -1.34
C LEU A 180 5.94 -21.42 -0.12
N SER A 181 4.91 -22.13 0.33
CA SER A 181 4.99 -22.98 1.55
C SER A 181 5.95 -24.15 1.38
N ARG A 182 5.98 -24.77 0.19
CA ARG A 182 6.96 -25.83 -0.12
C ARG A 182 8.38 -25.31 -0.07
N GLU A 183 8.64 -24.15 -0.67
CA GLU A 183 9.98 -23.58 -0.71
C GLU A 183 10.46 -23.15 0.68
N LEU A 184 9.62 -22.50 1.48
CA LEU A 184 9.93 -22.18 2.89
C LEU A 184 10.24 -23.43 3.71
N GLY A 185 9.49 -24.53 3.50
CA GLY A 185 9.77 -25.82 4.14
C GLY A 185 11.09 -26.46 3.69
N SER A 186 11.47 -26.29 2.42
CA SER A 186 12.79 -26.73 1.92
C SER A 186 13.92 -25.95 2.58
N MET A 187 13.82 -24.62 2.59
CA MET A 187 14.81 -23.75 3.22
C MET A 187 14.97 -24.02 4.73
N GLN A 188 13.88 -24.39 5.41
CA GLN A 188 13.93 -24.80 6.83
C GLN A 188 14.65 -26.14 7.00
N LYS A 189 14.37 -27.14 6.15
CA LYS A 189 15.06 -28.45 6.17
C LYS A 189 16.55 -28.33 5.88
N GLU A 190 16.92 -27.39 5.02
CA GLU A 190 18.32 -27.08 4.66
C GLU A 190 19.05 -26.27 5.76
N GLY A 191 18.32 -25.86 6.82
CA GLY A 191 18.87 -25.08 7.92
C GLY A 191 19.14 -23.61 7.58
N ILE A 192 18.60 -23.10 6.46
CA ILE A 192 18.75 -21.69 6.07
C ILE A 192 17.86 -20.79 6.93
N LEU A 193 16.64 -21.25 7.21
CA LEU A 193 15.64 -20.54 7.99
C LEU A 193 15.17 -21.38 9.16
N GLU A 194 14.86 -20.73 10.28
CA GLU A 194 14.03 -21.25 11.37
C GLU A 194 12.64 -20.59 11.29
N ILE A 195 11.58 -21.41 11.28
CA ILE A 195 10.20 -20.93 11.18
C ILE A 195 9.43 -21.41 12.40
N GLN A 196 8.93 -20.46 13.20
CA GLN A 196 8.12 -20.71 14.40
C GLN A 196 6.80 -19.96 14.29
N GLY A 197 5.73 -20.66 13.84
CA GLY A 197 4.43 -20.05 13.60
C GLY A 197 4.49 -18.97 12.50
N ARG A 198 4.41 -17.72 12.90
CA ARG A 198 4.48 -16.55 12.00
C ARG A 198 5.81 -15.82 12.03
N ASP A 199 6.73 -16.27 12.85
CA ASP A 199 8.07 -15.69 12.96
C ASP A 199 9.05 -16.49 12.11
N ILE A 200 9.96 -15.80 11.45
CA ILE A 200 11.04 -16.38 10.66
C ILE A 200 12.35 -15.79 11.15
N ARG A 201 13.35 -16.65 11.33
CA ARG A 201 14.72 -16.27 11.64
C ARG A 201 15.65 -16.81 10.58
N ILE A 202 16.64 -16.02 10.18
CA ILE A 202 17.73 -16.47 9.33
C ILE A 202 18.70 -17.25 10.21
N ALA A 203 18.80 -18.56 9.98
CA ALA A 203 19.62 -19.47 10.79
C ALA A 203 21.04 -19.57 10.24
N ASP A 204 21.19 -19.59 8.92
CA ASP A 204 22.48 -19.68 8.21
C ASP A 204 22.59 -18.52 7.23
N TRP A 205 23.36 -17.50 7.61
CA TRP A 205 23.56 -16.29 6.80
C TRP A 205 24.35 -16.57 5.53
N GLU A 206 25.34 -17.42 5.59
CA GLU A 206 26.20 -17.73 4.46
C GLU A 206 25.38 -18.34 3.31
N LYS A 207 24.57 -19.36 3.64
CA LYS A 207 23.65 -19.97 2.67
C LYS A 207 22.54 -19.02 2.22
N PHE A 208 22.05 -18.15 3.12
CA PHE A 208 20.99 -17.19 2.79
C PHE A 208 21.47 -16.17 1.77
N GLU A 209 22.68 -15.60 1.95
CA GLU A 209 23.25 -14.58 1.06
C GLU A 209 23.58 -15.11 -0.34
N MET A 210 23.75 -16.41 -0.52
CA MET A 210 23.93 -17.01 -1.85
C MET A 210 22.77 -16.76 -2.83
N TYR A 211 21.61 -16.36 -2.31
CA TYR A 211 20.38 -16.10 -3.09
C TYR A 211 19.99 -14.60 -3.10
N LEU A 212 20.83 -13.69 -2.62
CA LEU A 212 20.60 -12.25 -2.69
C LEU A 212 21.00 -11.69 -4.05
#